data_52a6426d141439976ee0150699d64305
#
_entry.id   52a6426d141439976ee0150699d64305
#
_cell.length_a   1.000
_cell.length_b   1.000
_cell.length_c   1.000
_cell.angle_alpha   90.00
_cell.angle_beta   90.00
_cell.angle_gamma   90.00
#
_symmetry.space_group_name_H-M   'P 1'
#
loop_
_entity.id
_entity.type
_entity.pdbx_description
1 polymer ?
#
loop_
_entity_poly.entity_id
_entity_poly.type
_entity_poly.pdbx_seq_one_letter_code
_entity_poly.pdbx_strand_id
1 'polypeptide(L)'
;MRVIIAGGRDFNDFKLLESNLHKIFKQLADEKLISAYINEANIELVCGKARGADTLGELFAKIYHFPIKYFPADWDTYGKSAGYRRNAEMANYAKEDNGVLIAFWDGKSKGTKHMIDIANSSGIRVFTVNY
;
A
#
# COMPACT_ATOMS: atom_id res chain seq x y z
N MET A 1 -7.09 -7.49 7.96
CA MET A 1 -6.59 -6.15 7.59
C MET A 1 -5.97 -6.19 6.21
N ARG A 2 -6.32 -5.26 5.37
CA ARG A 2 -5.78 -5.13 4.00
C ARG A 2 -4.93 -3.88 3.93
N VAL A 3 -3.65 -4.03 3.58
CA VAL A 3 -2.66 -2.96 3.61
C VAL A 3 -2.19 -2.66 2.19
N ILE A 4 -2.54 -1.49 1.69
CA ILE A 4 -2.10 -1.03 0.38
C ILE A 4 -0.71 -0.44 0.52
N ILE A 5 0.23 -0.90 -0.31
CA ILE A 5 1.55 -0.29 -0.45
C ILE A 5 1.56 0.45 -1.79
N ALA A 6 1.78 1.75 -1.73
CA ALA A 6 1.82 2.60 -2.92
C ALA A 6 2.94 3.62 -2.81
N GLY A 7 3.31 4.23 -3.92
CA GLY A 7 4.34 5.27 -3.91
C GLY A 7 4.93 5.53 -5.27
N GLY A 8 6.00 6.32 -5.30
CA GLY A 8 6.66 6.74 -6.51
C GLY A 8 7.27 5.60 -7.30
N ARG A 9 7.24 5.73 -8.63
CA ARG A 9 7.83 4.74 -9.55
C ARG A 9 9.35 4.73 -9.51
N ASP A 10 9.95 5.80 -9.00
CA ASP A 10 11.40 5.96 -8.82
C ASP A 10 11.88 5.54 -7.43
N PHE A 11 10.97 5.17 -6.54
CA PHE A 11 11.32 4.74 -5.19
C PHE A 11 12.03 3.39 -5.23
N ASN A 12 13.27 3.33 -4.70
CA ASN A 12 14.10 2.13 -4.75
C ASN A 12 14.81 1.81 -3.44
N ASP A 13 14.39 2.41 -2.34
CA ASP A 13 15.01 2.22 -1.03
C ASP A 13 14.27 1.15 -0.22
N PHE A 14 14.62 -0.11 -0.43
CA PHE A 14 13.97 -1.22 0.25
C PHE A 14 14.15 -1.17 1.76
N LYS A 15 15.32 -0.74 2.25
CA LYS A 15 15.57 -0.65 3.70
C LYS A 15 14.66 0.37 4.35
N LEU A 16 14.43 1.50 3.68
CA LEU A 16 13.49 2.51 4.16
C LEU A 16 12.07 1.96 4.20
N LEU A 17 11.65 1.27 3.15
CA LEU A 17 10.34 0.62 3.10
C LEU A 17 10.20 -0.41 4.22
N GLU A 18 11.16 -1.31 4.35
CA GLU A 18 11.15 -2.38 5.35
C GLU A 18 11.06 -1.84 6.77
N SER A 19 11.92 -0.87 7.12
CA SER A 19 11.94 -0.29 8.45
C SER A 19 10.63 0.44 8.78
N ASN A 20 10.06 1.16 7.82
CA ASN A 20 8.79 1.85 8.04
C ASN A 20 7.61 0.89 8.16
N LEU A 21 7.59 -0.18 7.38
CA LEU A 21 6.56 -1.21 7.49
C LEU A 21 6.59 -1.89 8.87
N HIS A 22 7.78 -2.26 9.35
CA HIS A 22 7.92 -2.82 10.70
C HIS A 22 7.45 -1.84 11.78
N LYS A 23 7.84 -0.58 11.66
CA LYS A 23 7.44 0.47 12.60
C LYS A 23 5.92 0.67 12.62
N ILE A 24 5.31 0.72 11.46
CA ILE A 24 3.86 0.90 11.33
C ILE A 24 3.11 -0.32 11.86
N PHE A 25 3.56 -1.53 11.53
CA PHE A 25 2.94 -2.74 12.04
C PHE A 25 3.06 -2.84 13.56
N LYS A 26 4.20 -2.42 14.13
CA LYS A 26 4.34 -2.34 15.58
C LYS A 26 3.33 -1.35 16.17
N GLN A 27 3.16 -0.19 15.56
CA GLN A 27 2.17 0.79 16.00
C GLN A 27 0.75 0.22 15.95
N LEU A 28 0.39 -0.46 14.87
CA LEU A 28 -0.93 -1.09 14.74
C LEU A 28 -1.15 -2.19 15.78
N ALA A 29 -0.10 -2.94 16.11
CA ALA A 29 -0.14 -3.94 17.18
C ALA A 29 -0.31 -3.29 18.56
N ASP A 30 0.42 -2.21 18.82
CA ASP A 30 0.28 -1.44 20.09
C ASP A 30 -1.12 -0.85 20.24
N GLU A 31 -1.77 -0.50 19.13
CA GLU A 31 -3.17 -0.05 19.11
C GLU A 31 -4.15 -1.23 19.13
N LYS A 32 -3.67 -2.45 19.22
CA LYS A 32 -4.46 -3.70 19.26
C LYS A 32 -5.32 -3.93 18.01
N LEU A 33 -4.94 -3.35 16.89
CA LEU A 33 -5.62 -3.56 15.62
C LEU A 33 -5.17 -4.84 14.92
N ILE A 34 -3.97 -5.32 15.24
CA ILE A 34 -3.42 -6.60 14.76
C ILE A 34 -2.73 -7.31 15.91
N SER A 35 -2.42 -8.61 15.72
CA SER A 35 -1.62 -9.39 16.67
C SER A 35 -0.21 -8.82 16.80
N ALA A 36 0.35 -8.83 18.02
CA ALA A 36 1.76 -8.49 18.26
C ALA A 36 2.73 -9.49 17.60
N TYR A 37 2.27 -10.68 17.27
CA TYR A 37 3.03 -11.68 16.54
C TYR A 37 2.66 -11.59 15.06
N ILE A 38 3.59 -11.11 14.25
CA ILE A 38 3.31 -10.74 12.86
C ILE A 38 2.80 -11.91 12.01
N ASN A 39 3.28 -13.11 12.26
CA ASN A 39 2.83 -14.31 11.56
C ASN A 39 1.44 -14.79 11.98
N GLU A 40 0.89 -14.25 13.06
CA GLU A 40 -0.50 -14.46 13.49
C GLU A 40 -1.41 -13.31 13.07
N ALA A 41 -0.83 -12.19 12.64
CA ALA A 41 -1.61 -11.06 12.16
C ALA A 41 -2.28 -11.41 10.84
N ASN A 42 -3.59 -11.18 10.74
CA ASN A 42 -4.33 -11.44 9.52
C ASN A 42 -4.20 -10.25 8.57
N ILE A 43 -3.04 -10.16 7.92
CA ILE A 43 -2.68 -9.07 7.02
C ILE A 43 -2.54 -9.60 5.59
N GLU A 44 -3.23 -8.95 4.66
CA GLU A 44 -3.03 -9.13 3.23
C GLU A 44 -2.47 -7.84 2.65
N LEU A 45 -1.38 -7.92 1.90
CA LEU A 45 -0.84 -6.76 1.19
C LEU A 45 -1.54 -6.58 -0.15
N VAL A 46 -1.79 -5.33 -0.50
CA VAL A 46 -2.52 -4.95 -1.72
C VAL A 46 -1.58 -4.10 -2.57
N CYS A 47 -1.27 -4.55 -3.76
CA CYS A 47 -0.28 -3.94 -4.63
C CYS A 47 -0.83 -3.67 -6.03
N GLY A 48 -0.44 -2.55 -6.61
CA GLY A 48 -0.93 -2.11 -7.92
C GLY A 48 -0.11 -2.58 -9.11
N LYS A 49 0.94 -3.38 -8.91
CA LYS A 49 1.82 -3.88 -9.97
C LYS A 49 2.53 -2.78 -10.76
N ALA A 50 2.73 -1.61 -10.18
CA ALA A 50 3.56 -0.57 -10.77
C ALA A 50 5.04 -0.76 -10.37
N ARG A 51 5.93 0.01 -11.00
CA ARG A 51 7.34 0.05 -10.60
C ARG A 51 7.50 0.76 -9.25
N GLY A 52 8.69 0.66 -8.67
CA GLY A 52 9.05 1.41 -7.48
C GLY A 52 8.46 0.81 -6.21
N ALA A 53 7.73 1.62 -5.45
CA ALA A 53 7.20 1.23 -4.15
C ALA A 53 6.34 -0.04 -4.21
N ASP A 54 5.51 -0.21 -5.24
CA ASP A 54 4.68 -1.40 -5.42
C ASP A 54 5.54 -2.67 -5.54
N THR A 55 6.62 -2.60 -6.33
CA THR A 55 7.55 -3.72 -6.50
C THR A 55 8.26 -4.06 -5.20
N LEU A 56 8.68 -3.05 -4.43
CA LEU A 56 9.34 -3.25 -3.15
C LEU A 56 8.36 -3.79 -2.09
N GLY A 57 7.11 -3.37 -2.14
CA GLY A 57 6.06 -3.92 -1.28
C GLY A 57 5.83 -5.41 -1.56
N GLU A 58 5.83 -5.80 -2.83
CA GLU A 58 5.75 -7.19 -3.25
C GLU A 58 6.94 -8.00 -2.72
N LEU A 59 8.16 -7.44 -2.81
CA LEU A 59 9.36 -8.09 -2.27
C LEU A 59 9.24 -8.29 -0.76
N PHE A 60 8.78 -7.27 -0.03
CA PHE A 60 8.53 -7.38 1.41
C PHE A 60 7.55 -8.52 1.73
N ALA A 61 6.45 -8.59 0.99
CA ALA A 61 5.46 -9.64 1.19
C ALA A 61 6.04 -11.04 0.98
N LYS A 62 6.91 -11.19 -0.03
CA LYS A 62 7.56 -12.48 -0.31
C LYS A 62 8.56 -12.87 0.79
N ILE A 63 9.34 -11.91 1.29
CA ILE A 63 10.32 -12.16 2.36
C ILE A 63 9.62 -12.58 3.65
N TYR A 64 8.54 -11.90 4.01
CA TYR A 64 7.85 -12.12 5.29
C TYR A 64 6.60 -12.99 5.16
N HIS A 65 6.37 -13.59 4.00
CA HIS A 65 5.30 -14.56 3.75
C HIS A 65 3.89 -13.99 3.94
N PHE A 66 3.65 -12.76 3.55
CA PHE A 66 2.31 -12.18 3.51
C PHE A 66 1.60 -12.54 2.22
N PRO A 67 0.29 -12.84 2.28
CA PRO A 67 -0.50 -12.95 1.05
C PRO A 67 -0.60 -11.61 0.34
N ILE A 68 -0.67 -11.65 -0.98
CA ILE A 68 -0.72 -10.45 -1.83
C ILE A 68 -1.94 -10.50 -2.71
N LYS A 69 -2.66 -9.38 -2.81
CA LYS A 69 -3.69 -9.15 -3.81
C LYS A 69 -3.18 -8.12 -4.82
N TYR A 70 -3.21 -8.47 -6.09
CA TYR A 70 -2.72 -7.61 -7.17
C TYR A 70 -3.86 -6.89 -7.88
N PHE A 71 -3.63 -5.61 -8.20
CA PHE A 71 -4.54 -4.78 -8.99
C PHE A 71 -3.74 -4.11 -10.11
N PRO A 72 -3.38 -4.85 -11.16
CA PRO A 72 -2.67 -4.24 -12.29
C PRO A 72 -3.58 -3.26 -13.02
N ALA A 73 -3.02 -2.10 -13.40
CA ALA A 73 -3.76 -1.11 -14.18
C ALA A 73 -3.95 -1.62 -15.60
N ASP A 74 -5.15 -1.49 -16.14
CA ASP A 74 -5.47 -1.92 -17.49
C ASP A 74 -5.29 -0.76 -18.48
N TRP A 75 -4.03 -0.49 -18.80
CA TRP A 75 -3.65 0.60 -19.68
C TRP A 75 -4.23 0.43 -21.11
N ASP A 76 -4.36 -0.80 -21.57
CA ASP A 76 -4.88 -1.07 -22.91
C ASP A 76 -6.35 -0.68 -23.05
N THR A 77 -7.15 -0.90 -22.00
CA THR A 77 -8.58 -0.58 -22.01
C THR A 77 -8.84 0.88 -21.66
N TYR A 78 -8.15 1.42 -20.64
CA TYR A 78 -8.49 2.72 -20.06
C TYR A 78 -7.48 3.82 -20.33
N GLY A 79 -6.35 3.51 -20.96
CA GLY A 79 -5.34 4.51 -21.29
C GLY A 79 -4.87 5.26 -20.05
N LYS A 80 -4.81 6.60 -20.13
CA LYS A 80 -4.28 7.45 -19.06
C LYS A 80 -5.05 7.36 -17.74
N SER A 81 -6.31 6.95 -17.77
CA SER A 81 -7.13 6.83 -16.55
C SER A 81 -6.95 5.50 -15.82
N ALA A 82 -6.20 4.56 -16.40
CA ALA A 82 -6.06 3.21 -15.85
C ALA A 82 -5.48 3.19 -14.43
N GLY A 83 -4.47 4.02 -14.15
CA GLY A 83 -3.87 4.12 -12.84
C GLY A 83 -4.84 4.63 -11.77
N TYR A 84 -5.63 5.64 -12.11
CA TYR A 84 -6.63 6.18 -11.19
C TYR A 84 -7.76 5.20 -10.92
N ARG A 85 -8.20 4.46 -11.94
CA ARG A 85 -9.22 3.41 -11.79
C ARG A 85 -8.71 2.28 -10.89
N ARG A 86 -7.48 1.85 -11.10
CA ARG A 86 -6.82 0.84 -10.26
C ARG A 86 -6.71 1.31 -8.82
N ASN A 87 -6.35 2.56 -8.58
CA ASN A 87 -6.29 3.13 -7.23
C ASN A 87 -7.65 3.06 -6.53
N ALA A 88 -8.72 3.39 -7.24
CA ALA A 88 -10.08 3.29 -6.70
C ALA A 88 -10.45 1.85 -6.37
N GLU A 89 -10.08 0.90 -7.22
CA GLU A 89 -10.32 -0.53 -6.97
C GLU A 89 -9.59 -1.01 -5.71
N MET A 90 -8.34 -0.60 -5.51
CA MET A 90 -7.57 -0.94 -4.32
C MET A 90 -8.22 -0.37 -3.05
N ALA A 91 -8.64 0.89 -3.10
CA ALA A 91 -9.31 1.52 -1.94
C ALA A 91 -10.62 0.81 -1.61
N ASN A 92 -11.44 0.50 -2.62
CA ASN A 92 -12.70 -0.22 -2.43
C ASN A 92 -12.47 -1.62 -1.85
N TYR A 93 -11.45 -2.31 -2.29
CA TYR A 93 -11.10 -3.63 -1.78
C TYR A 93 -10.61 -3.55 -0.32
N ALA A 94 -9.69 -2.63 -0.04
CA ALA A 94 -9.09 -2.51 1.29
C ALA A 94 -10.11 -2.10 2.35
N LYS A 95 -11.02 -1.17 2.04
CA LYS A 95 -11.98 -0.68 3.03
C LYS A 95 -12.96 -1.75 3.52
N GLU A 96 -13.09 -2.85 2.81
CA GLU A 96 -13.97 -3.95 3.20
C GLU A 96 -13.45 -4.71 4.44
N ASP A 97 -12.15 -4.60 4.75
CA ASP A 97 -11.54 -5.32 5.86
C ASP A 97 -10.40 -4.49 6.47
N ASN A 98 -10.75 -3.50 7.27
CA ASN A 98 -9.79 -2.67 8.02
C ASN A 98 -8.65 -2.16 7.14
N GLY A 99 -9.00 -1.36 6.13
CA GLY A 99 -8.03 -0.86 5.16
C GLY A 99 -7.02 0.10 5.75
N VAL A 100 -5.77 -0.06 5.31
CA VAL A 100 -4.65 0.82 5.63
C VAL A 100 -3.90 1.11 4.35
N LEU A 101 -3.48 2.36 4.17
CA LEU A 101 -2.56 2.74 3.09
C LEU A 101 -1.24 3.17 3.70
N ILE A 102 -0.16 2.62 3.18
CA ILE A 102 1.20 3.08 3.46
C ILE A 102 1.77 3.61 2.15
N ALA A 103 1.92 4.92 2.05
CA ALA A 103 2.33 5.60 0.83
C ALA A 103 3.74 6.18 0.98
N PHE A 104 4.62 5.84 0.04
CA PHE A 104 5.97 6.41 -0.06
C PHE A 104 5.94 7.52 -1.11
N TRP A 105 5.93 8.76 -0.65
CA TRP A 105 5.64 9.92 -1.50
C TRP A 105 6.75 10.96 -1.48
N ASP A 106 7.16 11.41 -2.65
CA ASP A 106 8.17 12.45 -2.84
C ASP A 106 7.59 13.89 -2.75
N GLY A 107 6.30 14.00 -2.51
CA GLY A 107 5.59 15.28 -2.49
C GLY A 107 5.17 15.79 -3.87
N LYS A 108 5.49 15.08 -4.94
CA LYS A 108 5.27 15.51 -6.33
C LYS A 108 4.46 14.54 -7.17
N SER A 109 4.59 13.23 -6.94
CA SER A 109 3.92 12.21 -7.72
C SER A 109 2.40 12.38 -7.63
N LYS A 110 1.75 12.61 -8.78
CA LYS A 110 0.30 12.81 -8.87
C LYS A 110 -0.48 11.53 -8.61
N GLY A 111 0.04 10.39 -9.07
CA GLY A 111 -0.59 9.10 -8.86
C GLY A 111 -0.61 8.70 -7.40
N THR A 112 0.48 8.94 -6.68
CA THR A 112 0.55 8.70 -5.23
C THR A 112 -0.37 9.65 -4.47
N LYS A 113 -0.39 10.93 -4.85
CA LYS A 113 -1.32 11.88 -4.23
C LYS A 113 -2.77 11.45 -4.42
N HIS A 114 -3.13 11.00 -5.61
CA HIS A 114 -4.48 10.49 -5.89
C HIS A 114 -4.82 9.31 -4.98
N MET A 115 -3.88 8.37 -4.80
CA MET A 115 -4.10 7.23 -3.91
C MET A 115 -4.32 7.69 -2.46
N ILE A 116 -3.52 8.64 -1.98
CA ILE A 116 -3.67 9.21 -0.64
C ILE A 116 -5.04 9.86 -0.49
N ASP A 117 -5.44 10.69 -1.46
CA ASP A 117 -6.70 11.43 -1.41
C ASP A 117 -7.91 10.48 -1.40
N ILE A 118 -7.88 9.45 -2.25
CA ILE A 118 -8.99 8.50 -2.33
C ILE A 118 -9.07 7.60 -1.10
N ALA A 119 -7.92 7.24 -0.53
CA ALA A 119 -7.89 6.48 0.72
C ALA A 119 -8.47 7.30 1.87
N ASN A 120 -8.10 8.56 1.99
CA ASN A 120 -8.67 9.45 3.01
C ASN A 120 -10.18 9.60 2.85
N SER A 121 -10.67 9.82 1.63
CA SER A 121 -12.11 9.97 1.39
C SER A 121 -12.88 8.68 1.60
N SER A 122 -12.23 7.53 1.52
CA SER A 122 -12.84 6.22 1.77
C SER A 122 -12.81 5.79 3.25
N GLY A 123 -12.23 6.61 4.12
CA GLY A 123 -12.10 6.29 5.54
C GLY A 123 -11.00 5.28 5.85
N ILE A 124 -10.08 5.06 4.93
CA ILE A 124 -8.92 4.19 5.12
C ILE A 124 -7.86 4.96 5.90
N ARG A 125 -7.22 4.30 6.87
CA ARG A 125 -6.13 4.91 7.61
C ARG A 125 -4.90 5.06 6.73
N VAL A 126 -4.30 6.26 6.72
CA VAL A 126 -3.20 6.59 5.82
C VAL A 126 -1.94 6.91 6.62
N PHE A 127 -0.85 6.24 6.24
CA PHE A 127 0.51 6.56 6.69
C PHE A 127 1.29 7.03 5.47
N THR A 128 1.81 8.26 5.53
CA THR A 128 2.62 8.80 4.45
C THR A 128 4.08 8.88 4.90
N VAL A 129 4.96 8.26 4.13
CA VAL A 129 6.41 8.29 4.34
C VAL A 129 7.01 9.13 3.23
N ASN A 130 7.60 10.27 3.58
CA ASN A 130 8.22 11.15 2.61
C ASN A 130 9.65 10.70 2.30
N TYR A 131 10.06 10.87 1.05
CA TYR A 131 11.43 10.55 0.65
C TYR A 131 11.96 11.53 -0.39
#